data_46e0eb0d117550a334216f940d4e9314
#
_entry.id   46e0eb0d117550a334216f940d4e9314
#
_cell.length_a   1.000
_cell.length_b   1.000
_cell.length_c   1.000
_cell.angle_alpha   90.00
_cell.angle_beta   90.00
_cell.angle_gamma   90.00
#
_symmetry.space_group_name_H-M   'P 1'
#
loop_
_entity.id
_entity.type
_entity.pdbx_description
1 polymer ?
#
loop_
_entity_poly.entity_id
_entity_poly.type
_entity_poly.pdbx_seq_one_letter_code
_entity_poly.pdbx_strand_id
1 'polypeptide(L)'
;MRLGYACMNTELKTIFRTLRVATAEAEGTGKIKELTMKNFETTLEIIHWNLENDIYFYRASSSIVPLSTHPINDWIWWEDPDVVAITDEIRSLVETHEMRVSVHPGQYTVLNSPKPEVVRKSIEDLEYHDKLIQLLGGSDIILHTGGAYGDKEAAKQRFAEAYLALSPSIRQRLRLENDDKTFTVRDVLDVHNICSVPVCFDIHHHNCNNDGTPVDYAEILKTWEGYGTPKIHISTGKEGFTDLRHHGLVSETDFQELLRVLGDINADIMFEAKLKEQSVLPFVRQLMQK
;
A
#
# COMPACT_ATOMS: atom_id res chain seq x y z
N MET A 1 15.11 -10.40 -0.20
CA MET A 1 14.74 -8.98 -0.43
C MET A 1 14.09 -8.87 -1.80
N ARG A 2 12.86 -8.36 -1.88
CA ARG A 2 12.19 -8.02 -3.14
C ARG A 2 12.15 -6.51 -3.28
N LEU A 3 12.32 -6.00 -4.50
CA LEU A 3 12.13 -4.59 -4.83
C LEU A 3 10.86 -4.45 -5.65
N GLY A 4 10.09 -3.38 -5.41
CA GLY A 4 8.83 -3.17 -6.10
C GLY A 4 8.44 -1.72 -6.25
N TYR A 5 7.36 -1.50 -6.99
CA TYR A 5 6.81 -0.18 -7.27
C TYR A 5 5.27 -0.15 -7.19
N ALA A 6 4.68 1.04 -7.30
CA ALA A 6 3.27 1.25 -6.99
C ALA A 6 2.42 1.58 -8.20
N CYS A 7 1.30 0.88 -8.31
CA CYS A 7 0.11 1.15 -9.12
C CYS A 7 0.32 1.06 -10.64
N MET A 8 0.85 2.09 -11.27
CA MET A 8 0.97 2.19 -12.74
C MET A 8 2.34 1.75 -13.22
N ASN A 9 2.40 1.20 -14.43
CA ASN A 9 3.62 0.94 -15.16
C ASN A 9 3.75 1.97 -16.29
N THR A 10 4.85 2.73 -16.31
CA THR A 10 5.05 3.85 -17.24
C THR A 10 5.51 3.38 -18.62
N GLU A 11 6.21 2.25 -18.72
CA GLU A 11 6.62 1.65 -19.99
C GLU A 11 5.40 1.11 -20.74
N LEU A 12 4.53 0.38 -20.06
CA LEU A 12 3.26 -0.09 -20.60
C LEU A 12 2.22 1.04 -20.79
N LYS A 13 2.49 2.24 -20.25
CA LYS A 13 1.56 3.39 -20.27
C LYS A 13 0.19 3.04 -19.68
N THR A 14 0.18 2.25 -18.62
CA THR A 14 -1.06 1.75 -18.02
C THR A 14 -1.90 2.88 -17.41
N ILE A 15 -3.23 2.72 -17.51
CA ILE A 15 -4.20 3.67 -16.97
C ILE A 15 -5.30 2.88 -16.26
N PHE A 16 -5.49 3.13 -14.96
CA PHE A 16 -6.66 2.64 -14.24
C PHE A 16 -7.87 3.53 -14.49
N ARG A 17 -8.96 2.94 -14.96
CA ARG A 17 -10.20 3.62 -15.30
C ARG A 17 -11.01 3.93 -14.06
N THR A 18 -11.48 5.15 -13.94
CA THR A 18 -12.37 5.61 -12.88
C THR A 18 -13.75 5.94 -13.43
N LEU A 19 -14.75 6.07 -12.57
CA LEU A 19 -16.12 6.40 -12.96
C LEU A 19 -16.65 7.51 -12.04
N ARG A 20 -17.29 8.52 -12.62
CA ARG A 20 -18.00 9.53 -11.84
C ARG A 20 -19.39 9.02 -11.49
N VAL A 21 -19.89 9.37 -10.30
CA VAL A 21 -21.24 8.99 -9.85
C VAL A 21 -22.30 9.39 -10.88
N ALA A 22 -22.27 10.62 -11.38
CA ALA A 22 -23.23 11.09 -12.39
C ALA A 22 -23.21 10.25 -13.70
N THR A 23 -22.06 9.71 -14.08
CA THR A 23 -21.95 8.80 -15.24
C THR A 23 -22.54 7.43 -14.91
N ALA A 24 -22.31 6.92 -13.70
CA ALA A 24 -22.90 5.65 -13.26
C ALA A 24 -24.43 5.76 -13.15
N GLU A 25 -24.96 6.91 -12.71
CA GLU A 25 -26.41 7.19 -12.68
C GLU A 25 -27.02 7.21 -14.09
N ALA A 26 -26.30 7.76 -15.07
CA ALA A 26 -26.80 7.90 -16.45
C ALA A 26 -26.64 6.60 -17.27
N GLU A 27 -25.51 5.86 -17.10
CA GLU A 27 -25.16 4.69 -17.93
C GLU A 27 -25.45 3.36 -17.23
N GLY A 28 -25.81 3.39 -15.95
CA GLY A 28 -26.09 2.20 -15.15
C GLY A 28 -24.86 1.51 -14.58
N THR A 29 -25.09 0.57 -13.66
CA THR A 29 -24.04 -0.17 -12.92
C THR A 29 -23.21 -1.12 -13.81
N GLY A 30 -23.72 -1.52 -14.98
CA GLY A 30 -22.96 -2.30 -15.96
C GLY A 30 -21.65 -1.64 -16.40
N LYS A 31 -21.58 -0.30 -16.36
CA LYS A 31 -20.35 0.44 -16.64
C LYS A 31 -19.27 0.22 -15.58
N ILE A 32 -19.67 0.01 -14.33
CA ILE A 32 -18.74 -0.31 -13.23
C ILE A 32 -18.04 -1.63 -13.54
N LYS A 33 -18.81 -2.67 -13.91
CA LYS A 33 -18.24 -3.98 -14.29
C LYS A 33 -17.30 -3.87 -15.49
N GLU A 34 -17.71 -3.19 -16.56
CA GLU A 34 -16.87 -2.98 -17.75
C GLU A 34 -15.51 -2.38 -17.40
N LEU A 35 -15.50 -1.30 -16.59
CA LEU A 35 -14.25 -0.63 -16.21
C LEU A 35 -13.43 -1.45 -15.22
N THR A 36 -14.07 -2.17 -14.31
CA THR A 36 -13.41 -3.10 -13.38
C THR A 36 -12.66 -4.18 -14.13
N MET A 37 -13.30 -4.81 -15.13
CA MET A 37 -12.63 -5.85 -15.95
C MET A 37 -11.40 -5.29 -16.66
N LYS A 38 -11.51 -4.11 -17.28
CA LYS A 38 -10.34 -3.43 -17.90
C LYS A 38 -9.22 -3.14 -16.90
N ASN A 39 -9.56 -2.80 -15.66
CA ASN A 39 -8.57 -2.55 -14.62
C ASN A 39 -7.89 -3.84 -14.15
N PHE A 40 -8.61 -4.96 -14.07
CA PHE A 40 -8.02 -6.27 -13.80
C PHE A 40 -7.14 -6.75 -14.96
N GLU A 41 -7.55 -6.57 -16.21
CA GLU A 41 -6.74 -6.83 -17.40
C GLU A 41 -5.43 -6.02 -17.36
N THR A 42 -5.50 -4.75 -17.03
CA THR A 42 -4.32 -3.89 -16.82
C THR A 42 -3.43 -4.41 -15.69
N THR A 43 -4.02 -4.90 -14.59
CA THR A 43 -3.27 -5.48 -13.47
C THR A 43 -2.55 -6.75 -13.89
N LEU A 44 -3.22 -7.63 -14.63
CA LEU A 44 -2.64 -8.87 -15.18
C LEU A 44 -1.46 -8.56 -16.12
N GLU A 45 -1.64 -7.58 -17.02
CA GLU A 45 -0.57 -7.11 -17.91
C GLU A 45 0.67 -6.61 -17.13
N ILE A 46 0.45 -5.85 -16.05
CA ILE A 46 1.53 -5.40 -15.16
C ILE A 46 2.22 -6.58 -14.48
N ILE A 47 1.48 -7.58 -14.00
CA ILE A 47 2.05 -8.78 -13.36
C ILE A 47 2.94 -9.56 -14.35
N HIS A 48 2.48 -9.79 -15.57
CA HIS A 48 3.30 -10.44 -16.61
C HIS A 48 4.58 -9.65 -16.89
N TRP A 49 4.46 -8.33 -17.12
CA TRP A 49 5.60 -7.47 -17.35
C TRP A 49 6.59 -7.49 -16.16
N ASN A 50 6.09 -7.50 -14.94
CA ASN A 50 6.93 -7.59 -13.74
C ASN A 50 7.73 -8.90 -13.70
N LEU A 51 7.10 -10.02 -14.01
CA LEU A 51 7.75 -11.34 -14.07
C LEU A 51 8.83 -11.38 -15.15
N GLU A 52 8.58 -10.81 -16.32
CA GLU A 52 9.57 -10.71 -17.41
C GLU A 52 10.78 -9.82 -17.06
N ASN A 53 10.63 -8.95 -16.06
CA ASN A 53 11.66 -8.01 -15.61
C ASN A 53 12.19 -8.29 -14.19
N ASP A 54 11.97 -9.50 -13.66
CA ASP A 54 12.44 -9.95 -12.34
C ASP A 54 11.97 -9.08 -11.17
N ILE A 55 10.78 -8.45 -11.29
CA ILE A 55 10.16 -7.65 -10.23
C ILE A 55 9.10 -8.50 -9.52
N TYR A 56 9.42 -8.97 -8.33
CA TYR A 56 8.54 -9.85 -7.53
C TYR A 56 7.83 -9.13 -6.40
N PHE A 57 7.71 -7.80 -6.47
CA PHE A 57 6.97 -7.00 -5.51
C PHE A 57 6.17 -5.90 -6.23
N TYR A 58 4.86 -5.86 -5.98
CA TYR A 58 3.98 -4.89 -6.63
C TYR A 58 2.92 -4.36 -5.67
N ARG A 59 2.64 -3.06 -5.71
CA ARG A 59 1.48 -2.46 -5.03
C ARG A 59 0.37 -2.22 -6.05
N ALA A 60 -0.69 -3.03 -5.96
CA ALA A 60 -1.85 -2.89 -6.84
C ALA A 60 -2.59 -1.57 -6.59
N SER A 61 -3.28 -1.08 -7.61
CA SER A 61 -4.06 0.15 -7.51
C SER A 61 -5.27 -0.02 -6.59
N SER A 62 -5.54 0.95 -5.74
CA SER A 62 -6.77 1.02 -4.94
C SER A 62 -8.03 1.29 -5.79
N SER A 63 -7.86 1.68 -7.05
CA SER A 63 -8.94 2.09 -7.96
C SER A 63 -9.33 1.00 -8.96
N ILE A 64 -9.05 -0.28 -8.67
CA ILE A 64 -9.41 -1.38 -9.59
C ILE A 64 -10.91 -1.47 -9.77
N VAL A 65 -11.70 -1.37 -8.69
CA VAL A 65 -13.17 -1.35 -8.77
C VAL A 65 -13.67 0.08 -8.57
N PRO A 66 -14.10 0.79 -9.62
CA PRO A 66 -14.66 2.13 -9.48
C PRO A 66 -15.90 2.13 -8.59
N LEU A 67 -16.03 3.14 -7.74
CA LEU A 67 -17.18 3.30 -6.83
C LEU A 67 -17.44 2.08 -5.92
N SER A 68 -16.39 1.33 -5.56
CA SER A 68 -16.49 0.07 -4.82
C SER A 68 -17.31 0.14 -3.52
N THR A 69 -17.24 1.26 -2.80
CA THR A 69 -17.94 1.49 -1.52
C THR A 69 -19.08 2.51 -1.64
N HIS A 70 -19.39 2.97 -2.87
CA HIS A 70 -20.46 3.93 -3.07
C HIS A 70 -21.82 3.22 -3.15
N PRO A 71 -22.91 3.74 -2.52
CA PRO A 71 -24.24 3.10 -2.50
C PRO A 71 -24.85 2.81 -3.86
N ILE A 72 -24.39 3.47 -4.95
CA ILE A 72 -24.86 3.19 -6.31
C ILE A 72 -24.34 1.84 -6.82
N ASN A 73 -23.28 1.31 -6.23
CA ASN A 73 -22.70 0.04 -6.61
C ASN A 73 -23.26 -1.08 -5.72
N ASP A 74 -24.31 -1.74 -6.19
CA ASP A 74 -24.92 -2.92 -5.57
C ASP A 74 -24.37 -4.25 -6.11
N TRP A 75 -23.39 -4.19 -7.02
CA TRP A 75 -22.79 -5.35 -7.63
C TRP A 75 -21.81 -6.04 -6.68
N ILE A 76 -22.08 -7.33 -6.41
CA ILE A 76 -21.19 -8.18 -5.60
C ILE A 76 -20.01 -8.62 -6.49
N TRP A 77 -19.12 -7.68 -6.79
CA TRP A 77 -18.04 -7.83 -7.76
C TRP A 77 -17.07 -8.99 -7.45
N TRP A 78 -16.86 -9.29 -6.18
CA TRP A 78 -15.93 -10.34 -5.74
C TRP A 78 -16.49 -11.77 -5.92
N GLU A 79 -17.78 -11.92 -6.24
CA GLU A 79 -18.45 -13.18 -6.55
C GLU A 79 -18.78 -13.29 -8.05
N ASP A 80 -18.53 -12.25 -8.83
CA ASP A 80 -18.79 -12.25 -10.28
C ASP A 80 -17.86 -13.25 -10.98
N PRO A 81 -18.39 -14.19 -11.80
CA PRO A 81 -17.59 -15.23 -12.44
C PRO A 81 -16.43 -14.69 -13.30
N ASP A 82 -16.61 -13.56 -14.00
CA ASP A 82 -15.58 -12.99 -14.85
C ASP A 82 -14.45 -12.40 -13.98
N VAL A 83 -14.81 -11.75 -12.86
CA VAL A 83 -13.83 -11.23 -11.88
C VAL A 83 -13.08 -12.39 -11.23
N VAL A 84 -13.79 -13.42 -10.78
CA VAL A 84 -13.16 -14.60 -10.17
C VAL A 84 -12.18 -15.24 -11.15
N ALA A 85 -12.56 -15.42 -12.42
CA ALA A 85 -11.69 -16.05 -13.41
C ALA A 85 -10.38 -15.27 -13.61
N ILE A 86 -10.44 -13.95 -13.82
CA ILE A 86 -9.22 -13.14 -14.03
C ILE A 86 -8.38 -13.00 -12.76
N THR A 87 -9.01 -12.93 -11.60
CA THR A 87 -8.28 -12.84 -10.31
C THR A 87 -7.65 -14.17 -9.93
N ASP A 88 -8.24 -15.32 -10.30
CA ASP A 88 -7.63 -16.64 -10.12
C ASP A 88 -6.37 -16.78 -10.98
N GLU A 89 -6.36 -16.26 -12.21
CA GLU A 89 -5.16 -16.20 -13.05
C GLU A 89 -4.08 -15.34 -12.41
N ILE A 90 -4.41 -14.12 -11.98
CA ILE A 90 -3.47 -13.23 -11.27
C ILE A 90 -2.92 -13.92 -10.03
N ARG A 91 -3.78 -14.48 -9.18
CA ARG A 91 -3.39 -15.16 -7.94
C ARG A 91 -2.47 -16.34 -8.22
N SER A 92 -2.77 -17.15 -9.25
CA SER A 92 -1.91 -18.27 -9.64
C SER A 92 -0.50 -17.82 -10.02
N LEU A 93 -0.37 -16.70 -10.74
CA LEU A 93 0.94 -16.12 -11.08
C LEU A 93 1.66 -15.61 -9.82
N VAL A 94 0.94 -14.89 -8.96
CA VAL A 94 1.48 -14.35 -7.71
C VAL A 94 2.01 -15.47 -6.80
N GLU A 95 1.24 -16.54 -6.61
CA GLU A 95 1.61 -17.68 -5.76
C GLU A 95 2.74 -18.51 -6.40
N THR A 96 2.65 -18.82 -7.70
CA THR A 96 3.65 -19.65 -8.40
C THR A 96 5.04 -18.99 -8.41
N HIS A 97 5.08 -17.66 -8.52
CA HIS A 97 6.34 -16.91 -8.58
C HIS A 97 6.71 -16.25 -7.24
N GLU A 98 6.00 -16.62 -6.15
CA GLU A 98 6.22 -16.06 -4.81
C GLU A 98 6.27 -14.52 -4.81
N MET A 99 5.44 -13.89 -5.63
CA MET A 99 5.35 -12.44 -5.67
C MET A 99 4.71 -11.91 -4.40
N ARG A 100 5.14 -10.73 -3.96
CA ARG A 100 4.46 -9.96 -2.92
C ARG A 100 3.55 -8.93 -3.56
N VAL A 101 2.26 -8.97 -3.24
CA VAL A 101 1.29 -7.97 -3.68
C VAL A 101 0.73 -7.26 -2.46
N SER A 102 0.63 -5.93 -2.53
CA SER A 102 0.05 -5.08 -1.49
C SER A 102 -0.93 -4.08 -2.09
N VAL A 103 -1.73 -3.45 -1.24
CA VAL A 103 -2.58 -2.30 -1.57
C VAL A 103 -2.36 -1.18 -0.58
N HIS A 104 -2.73 0.04 -0.96
CA HIS A 104 -2.66 1.21 -0.09
C HIS A 104 -3.92 2.05 -0.27
N PRO A 105 -4.88 1.98 0.67
CA PRO A 105 -6.07 2.82 0.69
C PRO A 105 -5.74 4.31 0.56
N GLY A 106 -6.66 5.08 0.02
CA GLY A 106 -6.47 6.53 -0.13
C GLY A 106 -6.45 7.27 1.21
N GLN A 107 -6.01 8.52 1.17
CA GLN A 107 -5.85 9.39 2.35
C GLN A 107 -7.15 9.66 3.14
N TYR A 108 -8.30 9.29 2.61
CA TYR A 108 -9.61 9.46 3.29
C TYR A 108 -10.00 8.24 4.13
N THR A 109 -9.26 7.15 4.06
CA THR A 109 -9.44 5.96 4.88
C THR A 109 -8.71 6.17 6.20
N VAL A 110 -9.43 6.64 7.21
CA VAL A 110 -8.88 7.04 8.52
C VAL A 110 -9.64 6.37 9.66
N LEU A 111 -8.95 5.56 10.45
CA LEU A 111 -9.53 4.85 11.60
C LEU A 111 -9.60 5.70 12.87
N ASN A 112 -8.80 6.75 12.96
CA ASN A 112 -8.66 7.58 14.16
C ASN A 112 -9.55 8.82 14.20
N SER A 113 -10.50 8.94 13.25
CA SER A 113 -11.42 10.08 13.21
C SER A 113 -12.28 10.14 14.47
N PRO A 114 -12.51 11.35 15.07
CA PRO A 114 -13.48 11.53 16.15
C PRO A 114 -14.93 11.42 15.68
N LYS A 115 -15.19 11.29 14.36
CA LYS A 115 -16.52 11.19 13.75
C LYS A 115 -16.82 9.73 13.42
N PRO A 116 -17.80 9.08 14.09
CA PRO A 116 -18.09 7.66 13.88
C PRO A 116 -18.44 7.29 12.43
N GLU A 117 -19.12 8.19 11.70
CA GLU A 117 -19.49 7.95 10.29
C GLU A 117 -18.25 7.91 9.37
N VAL A 118 -17.18 8.63 9.70
CA VAL A 118 -15.91 8.57 8.94
C VAL A 118 -15.22 7.25 9.21
N VAL A 119 -15.18 6.81 10.47
CA VAL A 119 -14.59 5.51 10.84
C VAL A 119 -15.36 4.37 10.16
N ARG A 120 -16.71 4.40 10.20
CA ARG A 120 -17.54 3.39 9.52
C ARG A 120 -17.22 3.29 8.02
N LYS A 121 -17.17 4.43 7.31
CA LYS A 121 -16.79 4.46 5.88
C LYS A 121 -15.38 3.98 5.63
N SER A 122 -14.47 4.26 6.55
CA SER A 122 -13.09 3.76 6.45
C SER A 122 -13.01 2.25 6.63
N ILE A 123 -13.84 1.68 7.49
CA ILE A 123 -13.97 0.22 7.65
C ILE A 123 -14.52 -0.41 6.37
N GLU A 124 -15.57 0.16 5.77
CA GLU A 124 -16.12 -0.30 4.48
C GLU A 124 -15.06 -0.27 3.37
N ASP A 125 -14.23 0.76 3.33
CA ASP A 125 -13.11 0.85 2.38
C ASP A 125 -12.02 -0.19 2.66
N LEU A 126 -11.72 -0.47 3.93
CA LEU A 126 -10.79 -1.55 4.30
C LEU A 126 -11.35 -2.93 3.96
N GLU A 127 -12.66 -3.16 4.10
CA GLU A 127 -13.31 -4.40 3.68
C GLU A 127 -13.21 -4.60 2.16
N TYR A 128 -13.37 -3.53 1.38
CA TYR A 128 -13.10 -3.55 -0.06
C TYR A 128 -11.65 -3.96 -0.36
N HIS A 129 -10.68 -3.32 0.29
CA HIS A 129 -9.26 -3.62 0.08
C HIS A 129 -8.88 -5.04 0.54
N ASP A 130 -9.49 -5.53 1.61
CA ASP A 130 -9.29 -6.91 2.08
C ASP A 130 -9.81 -7.94 1.06
N LYS A 131 -11.00 -7.71 0.48
CA LYS A 131 -11.50 -8.55 -0.61
C LYS A 131 -10.58 -8.50 -1.83
N LEU A 132 -10.19 -7.30 -2.24
CA LEU A 132 -9.32 -7.11 -3.40
C LEU A 132 -7.98 -7.84 -3.22
N ILE A 133 -7.31 -7.63 -2.08
CA ILE A 133 -5.98 -8.22 -1.86
C ILE A 133 -6.04 -9.74 -1.73
N GLN A 134 -7.12 -10.31 -1.16
CA GLN A 134 -7.34 -11.75 -1.12
C GLN A 134 -7.48 -12.36 -2.51
N LEU A 135 -8.28 -11.73 -3.39
CA LEU A 135 -8.46 -12.21 -4.76
C LEU A 135 -7.17 -12.14 -5.58
N LEU A 136 -6.31 -11.15 -5.31
CA LEU A 136 -5.01 -11.01 -5.98
C LEU A 136 -3.89 -11.89 -5.38
N GLY A 137 -4.17 -12.67 -4.33
CA GLY A 137 -3.14 -13.46 -3.64
C GLY A 137 -2.14 -12.61 -2.85
N GLY A 138 -2.50 -11.40 -2.49
CA GLY A 138 -1.61 -10.48 -1.79
C GLY A 138 -1.71 -10.54 -0.26
N SER A 139 -0.81 -9.81 0.42
CA SER A 139 -0.56 -9.95 1.85
C SER A 139 -0.77 -8.68 2.69
N ASP A 140 -0.63 -7.48 2.12
CA ASP A 140 -0.55 -6.27 2.93
C ASP A 140 -1.48 -5.15 2.48
N ILE A 141 -2.14 -4.54 3.46
CA ILE A 141 -2.91 -3.29 3.33
C ILE A 141 -2.15 -2.23 4.12
N ILE A 142 -1.60 -1.22 3.45
CA ILE A 142 -0.85 -0.16 4.10
C ILE A 142 -1.78 0.99 4.42
N LEU A 143 -1.71 1.52 5.64
CA LEU A 143 -2.58 2.61 6.08
C LEU A 143 -1.80 3.61 6.93
N HIS A 144 -2.06 4.90 6.73
CA HIS A 144 -1.60 5.95 7.64
C HIS A 144 -2.50 6.07 8.88
N THR A 145 -1.96 6.64 9.95
CA THR A 145 -2.73 6.84 11.19
C THR A 145 -3.93 7.77 10.96
N GLY A 146 -3.76 8.81 10.15
CA GLY A 146 -4.77 9.83 9.87
C GLY A 146 -4.44 11.19 10.48
N GLY A 147 -5.42 11.92 10.99
CA GLY A 147 -5.22 13.25 11.58
C GLY A 147 -5.03 13.24 13.09
N ALA A 148 -4.35 14.26 13.64
CA ALA A 148 -4.22 14.44 15.10
C ALA A 148 -5.51 14.98 15.76
N TYR A 149 -6.34 15.71 15.02
CA TYR A 149 -7.60 16.31 15.52
C TYR A 149 -7.47 17.12 16.81
N GLY A 150 -6.32 17.81 16.98
CA GLY A 150 -6.02 18.64 18.15
C GLY A 150 -5.47 17.89 19.37
N ASP A 151 -5.52 16.55 19.38
CA ASP A 151 -4.97 15.71 20.45
C ASP A 151 -4.40 14.43 19.82
N LYS A 152 -3.08 14.38 19.65
CA LYS A 152 -2.36 13.30 19.00
C LYS A 152 -2.45 12.01 19.82
N GLU A 153 -2.37 12.09 21.15
CA GLU A 153 -2.44 10.91 22.02
C GLU A 153 -3.85 10.27 21.95
N ALA A 154 -4.90 11.08 22.05
CA ALA A 154 -6.26 10.58 21.86
C ALA A 154 -6.47 10.01 20.44
N ALA A 155 -5.82 10.56 19.43
CA ALA A 155 -5.90 10.06 18.06
C ALA A 155 -5.21 8.68 17.90
N LYS A 156 -4.07 8.44 18.57
CA LYS A 156 -3.42 7.12 18.65
C LYS A 156 -4.33 6.08 19.32
N GLN A 157 -4.96 6.45 20.43
CA GLN A 157 -5.92 5.57 21.13
C GLN A 157 -7.13 5.21 20.25
N ARG A 158 -7.76 6.19 19.60
CA ARG A 158 -8.88 5.93 18.67
C ARG A 158 -8.48 4.99 17.53
N PHE A 159 -7.27 5.15 16.97
CA PHE A 159 -6.77 4.23 15.96
C PHE A 159 -6.69 2.80 16.50
N ALA A 160 -6.08 2.62 17.66
CA ALA A 160 -5.90 1.31 18.27
C ALA A 160 -7.24 0.64 18.61
N GLU A 161 -8.19 1.38 19.16
CA GLU A 161 -9.55 0.89 19.44
C GLU A 161 -10.27 0.44 18.16
N ALA A 162 -10.23 1.29 17.11
CA ALA A 162 -10.85 0.95 15.83
C ALA A 162 -10.15 -0.25 15.17
N TYR A 163 -8.81 -0.34 15.20
CA TYR A 163 -8.06 -1.48 14.67
C TYR A 163 -8.43 -2.78 15.37
N LEU A 164 -8.52 -2.79 16.69
CA LEU A 164 -8.89 -4.00 17.47
C LEU A 164 -10.32 -4.47 17.17
N ALA A 165 -11.20 -3.58 16.74
CA ALA A 165 -12.56 -3.88 16.33
C ALA A 165 -12.69 -4.40 14.88
N LEU A 166 -11.65 -4.30 14.06
CA LEU A 166 -11.64 -4.81 12.68
C LEU A 166 -11.75 -6.35 12.65
N SER A 167 -12.21 -6.87 11.51
CA SER A 167 -12.23 -8.30 11.27
C SER A 167 -10.82 -8.92 11.40
N PRO A 168 -10.70 -10.20 11.83
CA PRO A 168 -9.40 -10.88 11.88
C PRO A 168 -8.66 -10.84 10.53
N SER A 169 -9.38 -10.93 9.41
CA SER A 169 -8.83 -10.88 8.06
C SER A 169 -8.09 -9.57 7.79
N ILE A 170 -8.74 -8.44 8.08
CA ILE A 170 -8.14 -7.11 7.90
C ILE A 170 -6.95 -6.93 8.84
N ARG A 171 -7.09 -7.27 10.13
CA ARG A 171 -5.98 -7.15 11.10
C ARG A 171 -4.75 -7.96 10.71
N GLN A 172 -4.94 -9.15 10.13
CA GLN A 172 -3.84 -9.98 9.64
C GLN A 172 -3.04 -9.29 8.52
N ARG A 173 -3.66 -8.39 7.74
CA ARG A 173 -3.06 -7.75 6.57
C ARG A 173 -2.72 -6.28 6.74
N LEU A 174 -3.29 -5.59 7.72
CA LEU A 174 -3.08 -4.15 7.89
C LEU A 174 -1.69 -3.86 8.47
N ARG A 175 -1.00 -2.89 7.89
CA ARG A 175 0.30 -2.36 8.31
C ARG A 175 0.19 -0.86 8.47
N LEU A 176 0.68 -0.34 9.59
CA LEU A 176 0.62 1.08 9.89
C LEU A 176 1.89 1.79 9.44
N GLU A 177 1.73 2.82 8.63
CA GLU A 177 2.83 3.61 8.08
C GLU A 177 2.98 4.95 8.80
N ASN A 178 4.22 5.36 9.11
CA ASN A 178 4.52 6.73 9.54
C ASN A 178 4.27 7.72 8.40
N ASP A 179 3.87 8.95 8.72
CA ASP A 179 3.55 9.95 7.72
C ASP A 179 4.51 11.15 7.69
N ASP A 180 4.43 11.92 6.63
CA ASP A 180 5.32 13.04 6.32
C ASP A 180 5.02 14.33 7.10
N LYS A 181 4.00 14.36 8.00
CA LYS A 181 3.52 15.59 8.66
C LYS A 181 3.12 15.46 10.11
N THR A 182 2.44 14.38 10.48
CA THR A 182 1.71 14.30 11.75
C THR A 182 2.25 13.19 12.65
N PHE A 183 2.28 11.95 12.18
CA PHE A 183 2.66 10.79 12.99
C PHE A 183 4.05 10.29 12.58
N THR A 184 5.02 10.55 13.45
CA THR A 184 6.41 10.09 13.29
C THR A 184 6.51 8.57 13.42
N VAL A 185 7.69 8.00 13.14
CA VAL A 185 7.94 6.57 13.40
C VAL A 185 7.72 6.22 14.88
N ARG A 186 8.05 7.11 15.80
CA ARG A 186 7.80 6.89 17.24
C ARG A 186 6.30 6.81 17.53
N ASP A 187 5.51 7.72 16.97
CA ASP A 187 4.05 7.71 17.15
C ASP A 187 3.42 6.38 16.66
N VAL A 188 3.85 5.85 15.52
CA VAL A 188 3.31 4.57 15.02
C VAL A 188 3.79 3.37 15.83
N LEU A 189 5.01 3.42 16.40
CA LEU A 189 5.47 2.43 17.37
C LEU A 189 4.67 2.48 18.68
N ASP A 190 4.29 3.67 19.14
CA ASP A 190 3.39 3.81 20.28
C ASP A 190 2.02 3.16 19.99
N VAL A 191 1.47 3.34 18.79
CA VAL A 191 0.23 2.65 18.37
C VAL A 191 0.43 1.13 18.31
N HIS A 192 1.58 0.66 17.78
CA HIS A 192 1.93 -0.76 17.82
C HIS A 192 1.93 -1.32 19.24
N ASN A 193 2.52 -0.61 20.20
CA ASN A 193 2.56 -1.02 21.60
C ASN A 193 1.17 -1.17 22.24
N ILE A 194 0.16 -0.44 21.72
CA ILE A 194 -1.23 -0.53 22.21
C ILE A 194 -1.99 -1.70 21.56
N CYS A 195 -1.85 -1.90 20.24
CA CYS A 195 -2.73 -2.81 19.51
C CYS A 195 -2.01 -3.87 18.66
N SER A 196 -0.67 -3.91 18.69
CA SER A 196 0.17 -4.86 17.95
C SER A 196 0.03 -4.79 16.42
N VAL A 197 -0.38 -3.65 15.85
CA VAL A 197 -0.36 -3.45 14.39
C VAL A 197 1.09 -3.37 13.89
N PRO A 198 1.51 -4.16 12.87
CA PRO A 198 2.88 -4.07 12.35
C PRO A 198 3.16 -2.73 11.68
N VAL A 199 4.40 -2.24 11.82
CA VAL A 199 4.82 -0.93 11.30
C VAL A 199 5.49 -1.08 9.93
N CYS A 200 4.92 -0.46 8.90
CA CYS A 200 5.55 -0.23 7.61
C CYS A 200 6.34 1.09 7.68
N PHE A 201 7.66 1.01 7.76
CA PHE A 201 8.48 2.20 7.86
C PHE A 201 8.68 2.84 6.48
N ASP A 202 8.31 4.12 6.34
CA ASP A 202 8.71 4.96 5.21
C ASP A 202 9.85 5.88 5.63
N ILE A 203 11.03 5.68 5.01
CA ILE A 203 12.24 6.43 5.33
C ILE A 203 12.15 7.89 4.87
N HIS A 204 11.46 8.16 3.75
CA HIS A 204 11.30 9.53 3.26
C HIS A 204 10.34 10.33 4.12
N HIS A 205 9.23 9.74 4.53
CA HIS A 205 8.32 10.35 5.50
C HIS A 205 9.05 10.66 6.81
N HIS A 206 9.89 9.74 7.29
CA HIS A 206 10.71 9.99 8.47
C HIS A 206 11.69 11.15 8.25
N ASN A 207 12.31 11.26 7.08
CA ASN A 207 13.19 12.39 6.76
C ASN A 207 12.46 13.73 6.78
N CYS A 208 11.18 13.74 6.37
CA CYS A 208 10.34 14.94 6.36
C CYS A 208 9.74 15.26 7.73
N ASN A 209 9.43 14.23 8.54
CA ASN A 209 8.72 14.35 9.81
C ASN A 209 9.37 13.47 10.88
N ASN A 210 10.33 14.02 11.62
CA ASN A 210 10.96 13.36 12.75
C ASN A 210 11.13 14.33 13.93
N ASP A 211 11.27 13.78 15.12
CA ASP A 211 11.49 14.51 16.36
C ASP A 211 12.97 14.59 16.77
N GLY A 212 13.89 14.17 15.89
CA GLY A 212 15.31 14.07 16.13
C GLY A 212 15.73 12.82 16.91
N THR A 213 14.80 11.94 17.26
CA THR A 213 15.11 10.66 17.89
C THR A 213 15.71 9.70 16.85
N PRO A 214 16.85 9.05 17.14
CA PRO A 214 17.40 8.02 16.25
C PRO A 214 16.41 6.88 16.03
N VAL A 215 16.33 6.41 14.79
CA VAL A 215 15.46 5.27 14.44
C VAL A 215 16.11 3.98 14.92
N ASP A 216 15.39 3.21 15.71
CA ASP A 216 15.75 1.82 16.01
C ASP A 216 15.08 0.89 15.00
N TYR A 217 15.81 0.52 13.96
CA TYR A 217 15.32 -0.39 12.92
C TYR A 217 15.00 -1.77 13.48
N ALA A 218 15.72 -2.24 14.48
CA ALA A 218 15.44 -3.53 15.10
C ALA A 218 14.08 -3.52 15.81
N GLU A 219 13.72 -2.42 16.48
CA GLU A 219 12.40 -2.24 17.09
C GLU A 219 11.29 -2.29 16.02
N ILE A 220 11.46 -1.56 14.90
CA ILE A 220 10.48 -1.55 13.80
C ILE A 220 10.31 -2.96 13.23
N LEU A 221 11.40 -3.64 12.93
CA LEU A 221 11.36 -4.98 12.31
C LEU A 221 10.77 -6.03 13.22
N LYS A 222 10.96 -5.89 14.53
CA LYS A 222 10.34 -6.75 15.54
C LYS A 222 8.80 -6.68 15.50
N THR A 223 8.22 -5.56 15.07
CA THR A 223 6.75 -5.46 14.92
C THR A 223 6.18 -6.44 13.89
N TRP A 224 7.04 -7.03 13.03
CA TRP A 224 6.67 -8.00 12.00
C TRP A 224 6.78 -9.46 12.44
N GLU A 225 7.13 -9.74 13.68
CA GLU A 225 7.16 -11.12 14.20
C GLU A 225 5.78 -11.78 14.02
N GLY A 226 5.74 -12.90 13.27
CA GLY A 226 4.49 -13.61 12.92
C GLY A 226 3.77 -13.08 11.67
N TYR A 227 4.28 -12.03 11.01
CA TYR A 227 3.66 -11.43 9.82
C TYR A 227 4.48 -11.59 8.53
N GLY A 228 5.63 -12.27 8.59
CA GLY A 228 6.51 -12.52 7.45
C GLY A 228 7.58 -11.44 7.27
N THR A 229 8.08 -11.30 6.03
CA THR A 229 9.16 -10.37 5.70
C THR A 229 8.72 -8.91 5.90
N PRO A 230 9.45 -8.10 6.66
CA PRO A 230 9.17 -6.68 6.81
C PRO A 230 9.09 -5.94 5.47
N LYS A 231 8.27 -4.91 5.42
CA LYS A 231 8.11 -4.01 4.29
C LYS A 231 8.54 -2.60 4.67
N ILE A 232 9.34 -2.00 3.80
CA ILE A 232 9.83 -0.63 3.95
C ILE A 232 9.49 0.14 2.68
N HIS A 233 9.12 1.41 2.83
CA HIS A 233 8.96 2.33 1.71
C HIS A 233 10.18 3.23 1.58
N ILE A 234 10.55 3.56 0.33
CA ILE A 234 11.63 4.48 0.02
C ILE A 234 11.19 5.42 -1.10
N SER A 235 11.52 6.70 -0.94
CA SER A 235 11.51 7.68 -2.02
C SER A 235 12.62 8.71 -1.80
N THR A 236 12.88 9.52 -2.82
CA THR A 236 13.78 10.67 -2.78
C THR A 236 12.95 11.94 -2.89
N GLY A 237 13.23 12.95 -2.10
CA GLY A 237 12.59 14.25 -2.19
C GLY A 237 12.94 14.96 -3.52
N LYS A 238 11.96 15.63 -4.14
CA LYS A 238 12.08 16.17 -5.50
C LYS A 238 13.18 17.23 -5.63
N GLU A 239 13.24 18.17 -4.72
CA GLU A 239 14.18 19.30 -4.76
C GLU A 239 15.15 19.33 -3.56
N GLY A 240 15.02 18.36 -2.64
CA GLY A 240 15.87 18.25 -1.46
C GLY A 240 15.41 17.13 -0.54
N PHE A 241 16.25 16.81 0.42
CA PHE A 241 16.11 15.66 1.32
C PHE A 241 14.77 15.63 2.07
N THR A 242 14.22 16.80 2.44
CA THR A 242 12.96 16.95 3.17
C THR A 242 11.82 17.50 2.32
N ASP A 243 11.94 17.49 0.98
CA ASP A 243 10.84 17.90 0.10
C ASP A 243 9.77 16.81 0.09
N LEU A 244 8.57 17.12 0.55
CA LEU A 244 7.42 16.19 0.61
C LEU A 244 7.02 15.60 -0.75
N ARG A 245 7.41 16.25 -1.84
CA ARG A 245 7.14 15.76 -3.19
C ARG A 245 8.18 14.72 -3.58
N HIS A 246 7.71 13.57 -4.02
CA HIS A 246 8.59 12.52 -4.50
C HIS A 246 9.26 12.89 -5.83
N HIS A 247 10.54 12.57 -5.96
CA HIS A 247 11.30 12.67 -7.21
C HIS A 247 10.82 11.61 -8.23
N GLY A 248 11.28 11.73 -9.47
CA GLY A 248 11.05 10.74 -10.52
C GLY A 248 11.66 9.39 -10.22
N LEU A 249 12.85 9.40 -9.64
CA LEU A 249 13.67 8.23 -9.33
C LEU A 249 14.06 8.24 -7.85
N VAL A 250 14.25 7.08 -7.24
CA VAL A 250 15.01 6.93 -6.00
C VAL A 250 16.49 7.09 -6.34
N SER A 251 17.22 7.91 -5.56
CA SER A 251 18.64 8.11 -5.77
C SER A 251 19.46 6.89 -5.31
N GLU A 252 20.58 6.64 -5.97
CA GLU A 252 21.53 5.61 -5.54
C GLU A 252 21.99 5.84 -4.09
N THR A 253 22.21 7.11 -3.71
CA THR A 253 22.63 7.49 -2.37
C THR A 253 21.60 7.07 -1.32
N ASP A 254 20.31 7.37 -1.54
CA ASP A 254 19.24 7.01 -0.59
C ASP A 254 19.09 5.49 -0.48
N PHE A 255 19.18 4.79 -1.61
CA PHE A 255 19.08 3.33 -1.61
C PHE A 255 20.26 2.67 -0.89
N GLN A 256 21.49 3.10 -1.14
CA GLN A 256 22.68 2.57 -0.47
C GLN A 256 22.67 2.90 1.02
N GLU A 257 22.20 4.08 1.42
CA GLU A 257 22.03 4.42 2.82
C GLU A 257 21.01 3.51 3.50
N LEU A 258 19.87 3.22 2.86
CA LEU A 258 18.91 2.26 3.39
C LEU A 258 19.53 0.87 3.55
N LEU A 259 20.26 0.37 2.54
CA LEU A 259 20.93 -0.93 2.63
C LEU A 259 21.98 -0.95 3.75
N ARG A 260 22.74 0.13 3.91
CA ARG A 260 23.73 0.26 4.99
C ARG A 260 23.09 0.16 6.37
N VAL A 261 21.95 0.80 6.53
CA VAL A 261 21.20 0.81 7.79
C VAL A 261 20.55 -0.55 8.07
N LEU A 262 20.02 -1.21 7.04
CA LEU A 262 19.43 -2.54 7.18
C LEU A 262 20.49 -3.62 7.47
N GLY A 263 21.74 -3.45 6.97
CA GLY A 263 22.77 -4.46 7.14
C GLY A 263 22.32 -5.82 6.60
N ASP A 264 22.36 -6.84 7.44
CA ASP A 264 21.94 -8.23 7.09
C ASP A 264 20.42 -8.47 7.20
N ILE A 265 19.65 -7.44 7.49
CA ILE A 265 18.19 -7.59 7.67
C ILE A 265 17.52 -7.78 6.32
N ASN A 266 16.76 -8.87 6.19
CA ASN A 266 15.95 -9.11 5.00
C ASN A 266 14.60 -8.33 5.10
N ALA A 267 14.42 -7.33 4.25
CA ALA A 267 13.18 -6.58 4.11
C ALA A 267 12.82 -6.43 2.62
N ASP A 268 11.54 -6.36 2.29
CA ASP A 268 11.08 -6.02 0.94
C ASP A 268 10.89 -4.51 0.84
N ILE A 269 11.36 -3.91 -0.27
CA ILE A 269 11.44 -2.45 -0.41
C ILE A 269 10.49 -1.98 -1.53
N MET A 270 9.55 -1.11 -1.18
CA MET A 270 8.63 -0.45 -2.10
C MET A 270 9.16 0.94 -2.48
N PHE A 271 9.41 1.13 -3.76
CA PHE A 271 9.84 2.41 -4.32
C PHE A 271 8.63 3.30 -4.63
N GLU A 272 8.55 4.42 -3.96
CA GLU A 272 7.50 5.43 -4.17
C GLU A 272 7.99 6.58 -5.04
N ALA A 273 8.44 6.26 -6.24
CA ALA A 273 8.93 7.20 -7.23
C ALA A 273 7.92 7.44 -8.36
N LYS A 274 7.95 8.63 -8.98
CA LYS A 274 6.99 8.98 -10.05
C LYS A 274 7.20 8.19 -11.34
N LEU A 275 8.44 7.78 -11.64
CA LEU A 275 8.79 6.96 -12.80
C LEU A 275 8.69 5.45 -12.52
N LYS A 276 8.06 5.06 -11.40
CA LYS A 276 7.58 3.69 -11.11
C LYS A 276 8.67 2.62 -11.34
N GLU A 277 8.41 1.66 -12.23
CA GLU A 277 9.31 0.56 -12.60
C GLU A 277 10.68 1.05 -13.08
N GLN A 278 10.75 2.18 -13.76
CA GLN A 278 12.02 2.75 -14.22
C GLN A 278 12.94 3.11 -13.04
N SER A 279 12.36 3.43 -11.88
CA SER A 279 13.14 3.67 -10.66
C SER A 279 13.66 2.38 -10.03
N VAL A 280 12.98 1.28 -10.20
CA VAL A 280 13.30 -0.01 -9.57
C VAL A 280 14.27 -0.84 -10.40
N LEU A 281 14.09 -0.87 -11.72
CA LEU A 281 14.84 -1.73 -12.65
C LEU A 281 16.37 -1.68 -12.49
N PRO A 282 17.02 -0.50 -12.34
CA PRO A 282 18.47 -0.45 -12.15
C PRO A 282 18.93 -1.23 -10.92
N PHE A 283 18.18 -1.14 -9.83
CA PHE A 283 18.51 -1.80 -8.56
C PHE A 283 18.22 -3.30 -8.59
N VAL A 284 17.16 -3.73 -9.25
CA VAL A 284 16.90 -5.18 -9.48
C VAL A 284 18.06 -5.81 -10.21
N ARG A 285 18.51 -5.20 -11.32
CA ARG A 285 19.65 -5.70 -12.10
C ARG A 285 20.96 -5.72 -11.29
N GLN A 286 21.16 -4.73 -10.41
CA GLN A 286 22.33 -4.67 -9.53
C GLN A 286 22.32 -5.80 -8.48
N LEU A 287 21.14 -6.15 -7.92
CA LEU A 287 21.01 -7.24 -6.95
C LEU A 287 21.23 -8.62 -7.58
N MET A 288 20.82 -8.80 -8.84
CA MET A 288 20.99 -10.07 -9.56
C MET A 288 22.44 -10.36 -9.98
N GLN A 289 23.32 -9.35 -9.96
CA GLN A 289 24.73 -9.48 -10.33
C GLN A 289 25.63 -9.81 -9.13
N LYS A 290 25.10 -9.79 -7.91
CA LYS A 290 25.80 -10.15 -6.67
C LYS A 290 25.53 -11.59 -6.29
#